data_576170d179b63fd1e88fc5ce6d236d49
#
_entry.id   576170d179b63fd1e88fc5ce6d236d49
#
_cell.length_a   1.000
_cell.length_b   1.000
_cell.length_c   1.000
_cell.angle_alpha   90.00
_cell.angle_beta   90.00
_cell.angle_gamma   90.00
#
_symmetry.space_group_name_H-M   'P 1'
#
loop_
_entity.id
_entity.type
_entity.pdbx_description
1 polymer ?
#
loop_
_entity_poly.entity_id
_entity_poly.type
_entity_poly.pdbx_seq_one_letter_code
_entity_poly.pdbx_strand_id
1 'polypeptide(L)'
;MGILEVQNVGKRFGGLQALQDVNLSVKENTIHAIIGPNGAGKSTLLNCLVGKLIPDTGTVQFDGNSVLGRSPYEINQMGISRVFQTPEIFGDLTVMENMMIPIFAKRDGSFALDAISDFMKHKDILEAAEKVLEEMNMSNKRSMQASS
;
A
#
# COMPACT_ATOMS: atom_id res chain seq x y z
N MET A 1 -13.88 18.66 0.36
CA MET A 1 -12.46 18.35 0.44
C MET A 1 -12.34 16.85 0.21
N GLY A 2 -11.42 16.40 -0.63
CA GLY A 2 -11.24 14.97 -0.87
C GLY A 2 -10.44 14.33 0.25
N ILE A 3 -10.51 12.99 0.37
CA ILE A 3 -9.65 12.26 1.29
C ILE A 3 -8.18 12.27 0.81
N LEU A 4 -7.96 12.31 -0.51
CA LEU A 4 -6.64 12.46 -1.12
C LEU A 4 -6.64 13.72 -2.00
N GLU A 5 -5.72 14.62 -1.73
CA GLU A 5 -5.54 15.88 -2.47
C GLU A 5 -4.12 15.97 -3.01
N VAL A 6 -4.01 16.18 -4.31
CA VAL A 6 -2.76 16.38 -5.05
C VAL A 6 -2.83 17.74 -5.71
N GLN A 7 -1.87 18.63 -5.45
CA GLN A 7 -1.88 20.00 -5.96
C GLN A 7 -0.55 20.35 -6.59
N ASN A 8 -0.58 20.73 -7.86
CA ASN A 8 0.54 21.21 -8.67
C ASN A 8 1.79 20.29 -8.62
N VAL A 9 1.54 18.97 -8.53
CA VAL A 9 2.62 18.00 -8.42
C VAL A 9 3.41 17.90 -9.72
N GLY A 10 4.71 18.11 -9.61
CA GLY A 10 5.68 17.98 -10.69
C GLY A 10 6.81 17.02 -10.32
N LYS A 11 7.31 16.28 -11.32
CA LYS A 11 8.45 15.37 -11.19
C LYS A 11 9.29 15.34 -12.46
N ARG A 12 10.61 15.48 -12.30
CA ARG A 12 11.58 15.37 -13.39
C ARG A 12 12.58 14.24 -13.12
N PHE A 13 13.05 13.63 -14.18
CA PHE A 13 14.16 12.69 -14.17
C PHE A 13 15.22 13.17 -15.18
N GLY A 14 16.23 13.85 -14.67
CA GLY A 14 17.20 14.55 -15.55
C GLY A 14 16.48 15.55 -16.45
N GLY A 15 16.58 15.38 -17.78
CA GLY A 15 15.92 16.24 -18.77
C GLY A 15 14.46 15.92 -19.02
N LEU A 16 13.94 14.79 -18.51
CA LEU A 16 12.56 14.34 -18.77
C LEU A 16 11.60 14.88 -17.71
N GLN A 17 10.59 15.64 -18.12
CA GLN A 17 9.46 16.03 -17.28
C GLN A 17 8.43 14.90 -17.28
N ALA A 18 8.36 14.14 -16.18
CA ALA A 18 7.44 13.00 -16.03
C ALA A 18 6.07 13.41 -15.50
N LEU A 19 6.00 14.42 -14.63
CA LEU A 19 4.77 15.03 -14.13
C LEU A 19 4.90 16.55 -14.20
N GLN A 20 3.83 17.21 -14.65
CA GLN A 20 3.76 18.67 -14.71
C GLN A 20 2.41 19.15 -14.23
N ASP A 21 2.42 19.95 -13.15
CA ASP A 21 1.23 20.62 -12.58
C ASP A 21 0.02 19.69 -12.39
N VAL A 22 0.29 18.45 -11.92
CA VAL A 22 -0.77 17.44 -11.73
C VAL A 22 -1.64 17.83 -10.54
N ASN A 23 -2.93 17.89 -10.78
CA ASN A 23 -3.95 18.15 -9.77
C ASN A 23 -4.96 17.00 -9.76
N LEU A 24 -5.26 16.45 -8.58
CA LEU A 24 -6.21 15.36 -8.39
C LEU A 24 -6.85 15.49 -7.01
N SER A 25 -8.17 15.34 -6.95
CA SER A 25 -8.92 15.23 -5.70
C SER A 25 -9.75 13.96 -5.73
N VAL A 26 -9.56 13.10 -4.73
CA VAL A 26 -10.30 11.83 -4.57
C VAL A 26 -11.19 11.96 -3.34
N LYS A 27 -12.48 11.76 -3.53
CA LYS A 27 -13.46 11.75 -2.43
C LYS A 27 -13.47 10.39 -1.74
N GLU A 28 -13.85 10.40 -0.48
CA GLU A 28 -14.09 9.18 0.29
C GLU A 28 -15.13 8.27 -0.38
N ASN A 29 -14.94 6.96 -0.29
CA ASN A 29 -15.85 5.95 -0.83
C ASN A 29 -16.11 6.07 -2.35
N THR A 30 -15.14 6.60 -3.11
CA THR A 30 -15.24 6.69 -4.58
C THR A 30 -14.13 5.91 -5.27
N ILE A 31 -14.40 5.49 -6.51
CA ILE A 31 -13.43 4.86 -7.39
C ILE A 31 -13.01 5.89 -8.45
N HIS A 32 -11.71 6.10 -8.57
CA HIS A 32 -11.12 6.98 -9.58
C HIS A 32 -10.20 6.18 -10.49
N ALA A 33 -10.28 6.43 -11.80
CA ALA A 33 -9.40 5.82 -12.80
C ALA A 33 -8.42 6.86 -13.35
N ILE A 34 -7.14 6.51 -13.40
CA ILE A 34 -6.09 7.28 -14.08
C ILE A 34 -5.78 6.59 -15.39
N ILE A 35 -6.17 7.20 -16.51
CA ILE A 35 -6.00 6.66 -17.86
C ILE A 35 -5.02 7.51 -18.68
N GLY A 36 -4.36 6.89 -19.64
CA GLY A 36 -3.40 7.53 -20.53
C GLY A 36 -2.44 6.52 -21.16
N PRO A 37 -1.69 6.92 -22.21
CA PRO A 37 -0.74 6.06 -22.90
C PRO A 37 0.44 5.63 -21.99
N ASN A 38 1.27 4.71 -22.48
CA ASN A 38 2.51 4.37 -21.83
C ASN A 38 3.43 5.61 -21.82
N GLY A 39 4.12 5.83 -20.70
CA GLY A 39 4.96 7.02 -20.52
C GLY A 39 4.21 8.28 -20.04
N ALA A 40 2.88 8.29 -19.93
CA ALA A 40 2.09 9.45 -19.48
C ALA A 40 2.26 9.82 -17.98
N GLY A 41 3.20 9.23 -17.26
CA GLY A 41 3.47 9.56 -15.86
C GLY A 41 2.58 8.87 -14.82
N LYS A 42 1.64 7.99 -15.22
CA LYS A 42 0.71 7.31 -14.28
C LYS A 42 1.42 6.62 -13.12
N SER A 43 2.41 5.77 -13.43
CA SER A 43 3.19 5.06 -12.40
C SER A 43 4.05 6.01 -11.57
N THR A 44 4.54 7.11 -12.17
CA THR A 44 5.29 8.15 -11.46
C THR A 44 4.40 8.84 -10.42
N LEU A 45 3.18 9.21 -10.81
CA LEU A 45 2.20 9.79 -9.88
C LEU A 45 1.89 8.83 -8.74
N LEU A 46 1.52 7.58 -9.06
CA LEU A 46 1.25 6.56 -8.03
C LEU A 46 2.44 6.33 -7.10
N ASN A 47 3.68 6.36 -7.62
CA ASN A 47 4.87 6.26 -6.78
C ASN A 47 5.06 7.48 -5.85
N CYS A 48 4.66 8.67 -6.27
CA CYS A 48 4.66 9.86 -5.42
C CYS A 48 3.61 9.74 -4.29
N LEU A 49 2.43 9.18 -4.60
CA LEU A 49 1.36 9.01 -3.60
C LEU A 49 1.73 8.04 -2.48
N VAL A 50 2.54 7.01 -2.79
CA VAL A 50 2.96 6.00 -1.80
C VAL A 50 4.38 6.22 -1.25
N GLY A 51 4.97 7.40 -1.49
CA GLY A 51 6.28 7.78 -0.94
C GLY A 51 7.49 7.06 -1.54
N LYS A 52 7.31 6.28 -2.63
CA LYS A 52 8.44 5.69 -3.37
C LYS A 52 9.24 6.73 -4.16
N LEU A 53 8.61 7.84 -4.52
CA LEU A 53 9.22 8.99 -5.16
C LEU A 53 8.79 10.27 -4.43
N ILE A 54 9.72 11.18 -4.26
CA ILE A 54 9.43 12.52 -3.76
C ILE A 54 9.20 13.42 -4.98
N PRO A 55 8.05 14.09 -5.11
CA PRO A 55 7.84 15.08 -6.15
C PRO A 55 8.78 16.27 -5.97
N ASP A 56 9.12 16.94 -7.07
CA ASP A 56 10.01 18.11 -7.03
C ASP A 56 9.23 19.40 -6.73
N THR A 57 7.94 19.42 -7.05
CA THR A 57 7.02 20.54 -6.76
C THR A 57 5.65 20.03 -6.36
N GLY A 58 4.85 20.91 -5.75
CA GLY A 58 3.47 20.64 -5.36
C GLY A 58 3.34 19.97 -4.01
N THR A 59 2.12 19.56 -3.68
CA THR A 59 1.77 18.91 -2.41
C THR A 59 0.90 17.69 -2.61
N VAL A 60 1.04 16.72 -1.69
CA VAL A 60 0.15 15.57 -1.60
C VAL A 60 -0.31 15.47 -0.15
N GLN A 61 -1.62 15.42 0.06
CA GLN A 61 -2.25 15.30 1.37
C GLN A 61 -3.22 14.13 1.39
N PHE A 62 -3.23 13.39 2.48
CA PHE A 62 -4.19 12.34 2.76
C PHE A 62 -4.85 12.63 4.11
N ASP A 63 -6.17 12.70 4.11
CA ASP A 63 -6.99 13.08 5.28
C ASP A 63 -6.43 14.35 5.96
N GLY A 64 -6.12 15.38 5.16
CA GLY A 64 -5.56 16.66 5.60
C GLY A 64 -4.08 16.62 6.03
N ASN A 65 -3.44 15.47 6.07
CA ASN A 65 -2.06 15.30 6.47
C ASN A 65 -1.12 15.16 5.27
N SER A 66 0.02 15.89 5.28
CA SER A 66 1.02 15.76 4.22
C SER A 66 1.64 14.36 4.22
N VAL A 67 1.76 13.78 3.03
CA VAL A 67 2.52 12.54 2.81
C VAL A 67 3.96 12.80 2.39
N LEU A 68 4.31 14.05 2.06
CA LEU A 68 5.65 14.40 1.58
C LEU A 68 6.69 14.24 2.68
N GLY A 69 7.81 13.62 2.33
CA GLY A 69 8.92 13.35 3.26
C GLY A 69 8.68 12.17 4.21
N ARG A 70 7.52 11.53 4.14
CA ARG A 70 7.23 10.30 4.89
C ARG A 70 7.73 9.07 4.14
N SER A 71 8.15 8.06 4.88
CA SER A 71 8.50 6.76 4.32
C SER A 71 7.25 6.02 3.79
N PRO A 72 7.38 5.08 2.84
CA PRO A 72 6.27 4.25 2.39
C PRO A 72 5.55 3.51 3.53
N TYR A 73 6.29 3.13 4.56
CA TYR A 73 5.74 2.51 5.76
C TYR A 73 4.80 3.46 6.52
N GLU A 74 5.24 4.70 6.79
CA GLU A 74 4.42 5.70 7.48
C GLU A 74 3.16 6.05 6.68
N ILE A 75 3.28 6.15 5.35
CA ILE A 75 2.15 6.40 4.46
C ILE A 75 1.15 5.23 4.47
N ASN A 76 1.65 4.00 4.54
CA ASN A 76 0.80 2.83 4.70
C ASN A 76 0.03 2.86 6.04
N GLN A 77 0.69 3.25 7.13
CA GLN A 77 0.04 3.41 8.44
C GLN A 77 -1.01 4.53 8.45
N MET A 78 -0.88 5.54 7.58
CA MET A 78 -1.91 6.56 7.39
C MET A 78 -3.16 6.01 6.67
N GLY A 79 -3.07 4.85 6.00
CA GLY A 79 -4.17 4.20 5.29
C GLY A 79 -4.03 4.18 3.77
N ILE A 80 -2.92 4.65 3.20
CA ILE A 80 -2.66 4.53 1.76
C ILE A 80 -1.88 3.25 1.49
N SER A 81 -2.48 2.32 0.76
CA SER A 81 -1.80 1.10 0.30
C SER A 81 -1.80 1.00 -1.22
N ARG A 82 -0.86 0.23 -1.76
CA ARG A 82 -0.76 -0.04 -3.19
C ARG A 82 -0.57 -1.53 -3.44
N VAL A 83 -1.37 -2.05 -4.37
CA VAL A 83 -1.16 -3.39 -4.92
C VAL A 83 -0.09 -3.33 -6.00
N PHE A 84 0.90 -4.23 -5.94
CA PHE A 84 1.98 -4.34 -6.92
C PHE A 84 1.64 -5.40 -7.97
N GLN A 85 2.17 -5.23 -9.19
CA GLN A 85 1.98 -6.19 -10.29
C GLN A 85 2.65 -7.54 -10.01
N THR A 86 3.79 -7.51 -9.34
CA THR A 86 4.48 -8.72 -8.88
C THR A 86 4.15 -8.90 -7.39
N PRO A 87 3.39 -9.93 -7.02
CA PRO A 87 3.13 -10.21 -5.60
C PRO A 87 4.45 -10.58 -4.92
N GLU A 88 4.76 -9.91 -3.83
CA GLU A 88 5.86 -10.30 -2.94
C GLU A 88 5.25 -11.13 -1.81
N ILE A 89 5.27 -12.46 -1.97
CA ILE A 89 4.79 -13.43 -0.99
C ILE A 89 5.98 -14.22 -0.43
N PHE A 90 5.82 -14.69 0.78
CA PHE A 90 6.77 -15.61 1.42
C PHE A 90 6.38 -17.03 1.01
N GLY A 91 7.03 -17.54 -0.05
CA GLY A 91 6.69 -18.82 -0.69
C GLY A 91 6.77 -20.02 0.24
N ASP A 92 7.71 -20.00 1.18
CA ASP A 92 7.95 -21.06 2.17
C ASP A 92 6.92 -21.05 3.32
N LEU A 93 6.16 -19.96 3.47
CA LEU A 93 5.10 -19.84 4.44
C LEU A 93 3.76 -20.31 3.86
N THR A 94 2.86 -20.70 4.75
CA THR A 94 1.47 -21.03 4.37
C THR A 94 0.70 -19.78 3.95
N VAL A 95 -0.43 -19.99 3.29
CA VAL A 95 -1.37 -18.92 2.93
C VAL A 95 -1.84 -18.18 4.19
N MET A 96 -2.13 -18.90 5.28
CA MET A 96 -2.51 -18.32 6.57
C MET A 96 -1.40 -17.40 7.12
N GLU A 97 -0.17 -17.88 7.18
CA GLU A 97 0.96 -17.10 7.68
C GLU A 97 1.21 -15.85 6.84
N ASN A 98 1.09 -15.94 5.51
CA ASN A 98 1.17 -14.77 4.64
C ASN A 98 0.07 -13.75 4.92
N MET A 99 -1.16 -14.18 5.25
CA MET A 99 -2.26 -13.28 5.65
C MET A 99 -2.03 -12.64 7.02
N MET A 100 -1.41 -13.34 7.94
CA MET A 100 -1.13 -12.81 9.28
C MET A 100 -0.08 -11.69 9.28
N ILE A 101 0.92 -11.76 8.41
CA ILE A 101 2.03 -10.78 8.34
C ILE A 101 1.55 -9.32 8.23
N PRO A 102 0.70 -8.93 7.25
CA PRO A 102 0.23 -7.56 7.14
C PRO A 102 -0.69 -7.14 8.29
N ILE A 103 -1.43 -8.08 8.89
CA ILE A 103 -2.27 -7.80 10.05
C ILE A 103 -1.40 -7.45 11.26
N PHE A 104 -0.31 -8.20 11.48
CA PHE A 104 0.70 -7.89 12.48
C PHE A 104 1.33 -6.51 12.26
N ALA A 105 1.80 -6.26 11.05
CA ALA A 105 2.44 -4.98 10.70
C ALA A 105 1.50 -3.79 10.94
N LYS A 106 0.21 -3.96 10.71
CA LYS A 106 -0.80 -2.92 10.96
C LYS A 106 -1.05 -2.69 12.45
N ARG A 107 -1.08 -3.76 13.26
CA ARG A 107 -1.36 -3.67 14.71
C ARG A 107 -0.19 -3.08 15.49
N ASP A 108 1.01 -3.60 15.27
CA ASP A 108 2.17 -3.36 16.14
C ASP A 108 3.12 -2.29 15.61
N GLY A 109 2.86 -1.76 14.41
CA GLY A 109 3.58 -0.63 13.83
C GLY A 109 5.02 -0.92 13.39
N SER A 110 5.70 -1.88 13.99
CA SER A 110 7.03 -2.36 13.59
C SER A 110 7.08 -3.88 13.70
N PHE A 111 7.76 -4.50 12.74
CA PHE A 111 7.98 -5.93 12.76
C PHE A 111 8.97 -6.25 13.89
N ALA A 112 8.47 -6.60 15.06
CA ALA A 112 9.30 -7.15 16.12
C ALA A 112 9.66 -8.59 15.70
N LEU A 113 10.95 -8.86 15.46
CA LEU A 113 11.46 -10.18 15.10
C LEU A 113 11.08 -11.26 16.12
N ASP A 114 10.85 -10.86 17.37
CA ASP A 114 10.36 -11.74 18.45
C ASP A 114 8.92 -12.22 18.24
N ALA A 115 8.14 -11.54 17.40
CA ALA A 115 6.78 -11.94 17.07
C ALA A 115 6.72 -13.21 16.20
N ILE A 116 7.79 -13.53 15.46
CA ILE A 116 7.81 -14.67 14.53
C ILE A 116 7.80 -16.01 15.28
N SER A 117 8.41 -16.09 16.45
CA SER A 117 8.47 -17.34 17.23
C SER A 117 7.14 -17.73 17.89
N ASP A 118 6.17 -16.79 18.00
CA ASP A 118 4.92 -16.97 18.74
C ASP A 118 3.66 -16.65 17.88
N PHE A 119 3.81 -16.67 16.56
CA PHE A 119 2.82 -16.27 15.57
C PHE A 119 1.43 -16.87 15.80
N MET A 120 1.38 -18.17 16.13
CA MET A 120 0.13 -18.91 16.32
C MET A 120 -0.57 -18.66 17.67
N LYS A 121 0.06 -17.91 18.58
CA LYS A 121 -0.53 -17.59 19.89
C LYS A 121 -1.42 -16.35 19.90
N HIS A 122 -1.33 -15.53 18.83
CA HIS A 122 -2.14 -14.31 18.72
C HIS A 122 -3.52 -14.63 18.12
N LYS A 123 -4.48 -15.00 18.97
CA LYS A 123 -5.84 -15.37 18.55
C LYS A 123 -6.53 -14.27 17.76
N ASP A 124 -6.37 -13.01 18.13
CA ASP A 124 -6.93 -11.84 17.46
C ASP A 124 -6.47 -11.71 16.00
N ILE A 125 -5.19 -11.98 15.75
CA ILE A 125 -4.61 -11.94 14.39
C ILE A 125 -5.05 -13.14 13.57
N LEU A 126 -5.09 -14.32 14.20
CA LEU A 126 -5.57 -15.54 13.55
C LEU A 126 -7.03 -15.38 13.10
N GLU A 127 -7.90 -14.91 14.00
CA GLU A 127 -9.32 -14.66 13.71
C GLU A 127 -9.48 -13.62 12.57
N ALA A 128 -8.68 -12.55 12.61
CA ALA A 128 -8.72 -11.54 11.53
C ALA A 128 -8.24 -12.12 10.19
N ALA A 129 -7.20 -12.95 10.18
CA ALA A 129 -6.71 -13.61 8.97
C ALA A 129 -7.72 -14.63 8.42
N GLU A 130 -8.35 -15.42 9.30
CA GLU A 130 -9.42 -16.36 8.90
C GLU A 130 -10.59 -15.63 8.24
N LYS A 131 -11.03 -14.51 8.80
CA LYS A 131 -12.10 -13.69 8.21
C LYS A 131 -11.75 -13.21 6.80
N VAL A 132 -10.51 -12.73 6.59
CA VAL A 132 -10.06 -12.32 5.24
C VAL A 132 -10.07 -13.50 4.28
N LEU A 133 -9.60 -14.69 4.71
CA LEU A 133 -9.62 -15.89 3.88
C LEU A 133 -11.04 -16.35 3.54
N GLU A 134 -11.99 -16.20 4.45
CA GLU A 134 -13.41 -16.46 4.20
C GLU A 134 -13.97 -15.49 3.15
N GLU A 135 -13.73 -14.19 3.30
CA GLU A 135 -14.17 -13.17 2.33
C GLU A 135 -13.60 -13.42 0.93
N MET A 136 -12.38 -13.98 0.85
CA MET A 136 -11.71 -14.34 -0.41
C MET A 136 -12.08 -15.74 -0.93
N ASN A 137 -12.93 -16.52 -0.23
CA ASN A 137 -13.25 -17.93 -0.53
C ASN A 137 -12.00 -18.83 -0.59
N MET A 138 -11.02 -18.57 0.27
CA MET A 138 -9.73 -19.27 0.33
C MET A 138 -9.50 -20.06 1.61
N SER A 139 -10.49 -20.22 2.49
CA SER A 139 -10.38 -20.92 3.78
C SER A 139 -9.85 -22.35 3.66
N ASN A 140 -10.20 -23.04 2.57
CA ASN A 140 -9.73 -24.40 2.28
C ASN A 140 -8.23 -24.47 1.91
N LYS A 141 -7.61 -23.35 1.58
CA LYS A 141 -6.20 -23.24 1.19
C LYS A 141 -5.28 -22.77 2.33
N ARG A 142 -5.83 -22.50 3.50
CA ARG A 142 -5.09 -21.87 4.62
C ARG A 142 -3.76 -22.53 4.98
N SER A 143 -3.71 -23.88 4.89
CA SER A 143 -2.53 -24.68 5.25
C SER A 143 -1.62 -25.01 4.06
N MET A 144 -1.97 -24.57 2.85
CA MET A 144 -1.12 -24.77 1.66
C MET A 144 0.06 -23.78 1.71
N GLN A 145 1.21 -24.20 1.21
CA GLN A 145 2.33 -23.28 0.97
C GLN A 145 1.94 -22.28 -0.11
N ALA A 146 2.36 -21.03 0.05
CA ALA A 146 2.00 -19.96 -0.87
C ALA A 146 2.67 -20.09 -2.25
N SER A 147 3.72 -20.90 -2.35
CA SER A 147 4.43 -21.22 -3.61
C SER A 147 3.81 -22.39 -4.39
N SER A 148 2.77 -23.05 -3.89
CA SER A 148 2.15 -24.26 -4.50
C SER A 148 0.96 -23.95 -5.43
#